data_471fb65095b82974a8503d8796589ab1
#
_entry.id   471fb65095b82974a8503d8796589ab1
#
_cell.length_a   1.000
_cell.length_b   1.000
_cell.length_c   1.000
_cell.angle_alpha   90.00
_cell.angle_beta   90.00
_cell.angle_gamma   90.00
#
_symmetry.space_group_name_H-M   'P 1'
#
loop_
_entity.id
_entity.type
_entity.pdbx_description
1 polymer ?
#
loop_
_entity_poly.entity_id
_entity_poly.type
_entity_poly.pdbx_seq_one_letter_code
_entity_poly.pdbx_strand_id
1 'polypeptide(L)'
;MPAVAARACGAPAIYHRRQPERTVLYRLVQAHLATWLALHHDGLGGHTPALTEREFRRYLECGTLAHGFARARCADCGHDYLVAYSCKGRGICPSCTTRRMVETAAHLTDHVFPHLPV
;
A
#
# COMPACT_ATOMS: atom_id res chain seq x y z
N MET A 1 11.02 43.31 -10.74
CA MET A 1 10.50 41.96 -10.56
C MET A 1 11.67 41.01 -10.44
N PRO A 2 11.97 40.45 -9.26
CA PRO A 2 12.99 39.42 -9.18
C PRO A 2 12.48 38.20 -9.92
N ALA A 3 13.21 37.72 -10.90
CA ALA A 3 12.99 36.45 -11.56
C ALA A 3 13.03 35.35 -10.44
N VAL A 4 11.93 34.70 -10.20
CA VAL A 4 11.92 33.49 -9.39
C VAL A 4 12.75 32.48 -10.16
N ALA A 5 13.99 32.28 -9.71
CA ALA A 5 14.82 31.22 -10.23
C ALA A 5 14.04 29.92 -10.15
N ALA A 6 13.71 29.34 -11.30
CA ALA A 6 13.14 28.01 -11.37
C ALA A 6 14.06 27.09 -10.57
N ARG A 7 13.59 26.63 -9.42
CA ARG A 7 14.29 25.57 -8.68
C ARG A 7 14.33 24.38 -9.62
N ALA A 8 15.50 24.12 -10.19
CA ALA A 8 15.73 22.89 -10.91
C ALA A 8 15.26 21.75 -9.98
N CYS A 9 14.31 20.95 -10.45
CA CYS A 9 14.02 19.69 -9.78
C CYS A 9 15.37 19.00 -9.61
N GLY A 10 15.90 18.95 -8.38
CA GLY A 10 17.05 18.14 -8.07
C GLY A 10 16.79 16.77 -8.67
N ALA A 11 17.82 16.08 -9.17
CA ALA A 11 17.69 14.84 -9.95
C ALA A 11 16.45 14.06 -9.48
N PRO A 12 15.46 13.87 -10.35
CA PRO A 12 14.15 13.39 -9.89
C PRO A 12 14.34 12.07 -9.18
N ALA A 13 13.94 12.00 -7.93
CA ALA A 13 13.86 10.71 -7.26
C ALA A 13 12.99 9.83 -8.16
N ILE A 14 13.62 8.89 -8.85
CA ILE A 14 12.93 8.03 -9.80
C ILE A 14 11.97 7.18 -8.96
N TYR A 15 10.68 7.43 -9.11
CA TYR A 15 9.66 6.63 -8.47
C TYR A 15 9.70 5.21 -9.07
N HIS A 16 10.02 4.23 -8.24
CA HIS A 16 9.92 2.84 -8.59
C HIS A 16 8.67 2.25 -7.94
N ARG A 17 7.75 1.79 -8.77
CA ARG A 17 6.59 1.06 -8.28
C ARG A 17 7.05 -0.18 -7.51
N ARG A 18 6.48 -0.38 -6.34
CA ARG A 18 6.62 -1.64 -5.62
C ARG A 18 6.07 -2.78 -6.50
N GLN A 19 6.75 -3.91 -6.53
CA GLN A 19 6.36 -5.09 -7.31
C GLN A 19 5.92 -6.23 -6.36
N PRO A 20 4.71 -6.14 -5.79
CA PRO A 20 4.21 -7.14 -4.84
C PRO A 20 4.11 -8.54 -5.47
N GLU A 21 3.82 -8.61 -6.76
CA GLU A 21 3.74 -9.83 -7.54
C GLU A 21 5.04 -10.66 -7.56
N ARG A 22 6.15 -10.06 -7.22
CA ARG A 22 7.46 -10.74 -7.11
C ARG A 22 7.72 -11.34 -5.74
N THR A 23 6.91 -11.02 -4.75
CA THR A 23 7.10 -11.52 -3.38
C THR A 23 6.59 -12.94 -3.23
N VAL A 24 7.22 -13.70 -2.33
CA VAL A 24 6.79 -15.08 -2.01
C VAL A 24 5.37 -15.10 -1.47
N LEU A 25 5.05 -14.17 -0.57
CA LEU A 25 3.71 -14.07 0.02
C LEU A 25 2.64 -13.86 -1.04
N TYR A 26 2.85 -12.96 -1.99
CA TYR A 26 1.90 -12.72 -3.07
C TYR A 26 1.63 -13.98 -3.88
N ARG A 27 2.69 -14.66 -4.30
CA ARG A 27 2.57 -15.90 -5.09
C ARG A 27 1.87 -17.00 -4.32
N LEU A 28 2.15 -17.13 -3.03
CA LEU A 28 1.49 -18.10 -2.16
C LEU A 28 -0.02 -17.82 -2.08
N VAL A 29 -0.40 -16.58 -1.79
CA VAL A 29 -1.81 -16.19 -1.70
C VAL A 29 -2.51 -16.37 -3.05
N GLN A 30 -1.89 -15.93 -4.13
CA GLN A 30 -2.44 -16.06 -5.48
C GLN A 30 -2.72 -17.53 -5.85
N ALA A 31 -1.79 -18.43 -5.51
CA ALA A 31 -1.91 -19.84 -5.86
C ALA A 31 -2.94 -20.59 -5.02
N HIS A 32 -3.11 -20.22 -3.75
CA HIS A 32 -3.84 -21.04 -2.78
C HIS A 32 -5.12 -20.43 -2.23
N LEU A 33 -5.39 -19.15 -2.48
CA LEU A 33 -6.56 -18.47 -1.91
C LEU A 33 -7.88 -19.16 -2.28
N ALA A 34 -8.06 -19.51 -3.55
CA ALA A 34 -9.30 -20.15 -4.02
C ALA A 34 -9.53 -21.51 -3.35
N THR A 35 -8.48 -22.33 -3.27
CA THR A 35 -8.52 -23.63 -2.60
C THR A 35 -8.82 -23.49 -1.11
N TRP A 36 -8.15 -22.53 -0.46
CA TRP A 36 -8.37 -22.27 0.97
C TRP A 36 -9.80 -21.82 1.25
N LEU A 37 -10.36 -20.92 0.43
CA LEU A 37 -11.75 -20.48 0.55
C LEU A 37 -12.73 -21.64 0.36
N ALA A 38 -12.51 -22.49 -0.65
CA ALA A 38 -13.36 -23.65 -0.90
C ALA A 38 -13.37 -24.63 0.31
N LEU A 39 -12.21 -24.93 0.87
CA LEU A 39 -12.09 -25.80 2.04
C LEU A 39 -12.80 -25.25 3.28
N HIS A 40 -12.85 -23.93 3.42
CA HIS A 40 -13.55 -23.30 4.56
C HIS A 40 -15.05 -23.12 4.33
N HIS A 41 -15.50 -23.16 3.07
CA HIS A 41 -16.93 -23.16 2.76
C HIS A 41 -17.60 -24.53 2.95
N ASP A 42 -16.88 -25.62 2.69
CA ASP A 42 -17.46 -26.95 2.47
C ASP A 42 -17.52 -27.86 3.71
N GLY A 43 -17.22 -27.39 4.91
CA GLY A 43 -17.66 -28.33 5.87
C GLY A 43 -16.97 -28.60 7.18
N LEU A 44 -16.11 -27.79 7.66
CA LEU A 44 -15.64 -27.89 9.05
C LEU A 44 -16.19 -26.78 9.95
N GLY A 45 -17.43 -26.35 9.65
CA GLY A 45 -18.19 -25.51 10.59
C GLY A 45 -17.83 -24.04 10.63
N GLY A 46 -17.04 -23.57 9.69
CA GLY A 46 -16.62 -22.18 9.68
C GLY A 46 -16.82 -21.51 8.32
N HIS A 47 -17.82 -20.67 8.22
CA HIS A 47 -17.92 -19.73 7.12
C HIS A 47 -16.79 -18.70 7.22
N THR A 48 -15.95 -18.60 6.19
CA THR A 48 -14.95 -17.52 6.14
C THR A 48 -15.67 -16.18 6.11
N PRO A 49 -15.37 -15.28 7.06
CA PRO A 49 -16.00 -13.97 7.06
C PRO A 49 -15.75 -13.25 5.73
N ALA A 50 -16.77 -12.65 5.15
CA ALA A 50 -16.71 -11.92 3.89
C ALA A 50 -15.64 -10.80 3.93
N LEU A 51 -15.38 -10.24 5.11
CA LEU A 51 -14.32 -9.26 5.32
C LEU A 51 -12.94 -9.87 5.03
N THR A 52 -12.67 -11.09 5.52
CA THR A 52 -11.38 -11.76 5.34
C THR A 52 -11.12 -12.06 3.86
N GLU A 53 -12.12 -12.60 3.16
CA GLU A 53 -12.00 -12.83 1.71
C GLU A 53 -11.73 -11.53 0.96
N ARG A 54 -12.48 -10.48 1.28
CA ARG A 54 -12.30 -9.16 0.65
C ARG A 54 -10.90 -8.59 0.90
N GLU A 55 -10.35 -8.73 2.10
CA GLU A 55 -9.01 -8.26 2.42
C GLU A 55 -7.93 -9.02 1.64
N PHE A 56 -8.05 -10.32 1.46
CA PHE A 56 -7.13 -11.10 0.61
C PHE A 56 -7.21 -10.67 -0.85
N ARG A 57 -8.40 -10.47 -1.40
CA ARG A 57 -8.58 -10.02 -2.77
C ARG A 57 -7.98 -8.62 -2.98
N ARG A 58 -8.21 -7.71 -2.06
CA ARG A 58 -7.64 -6.36 -2.08
C ARG A 58 -6.11 -6.39 -1.97
N TYR A 59 -5.57 -7.31 -1.19
CA TYR A 59 -4.12 -7.51 -1.12
C TYR A 59 -3.53 -7.88 -2.48
N LEU A 60 -4.16 -8.80 -3.20
CA LEU A 60 -3.71 -9.21 -4.54
C LEU A 60 -3.77 -8.07 -5.57
N GLU A 61 -4.63 -7.10 -5.37
CA GLU A 61 -4.77 -5.91 -6.22
C GLU A 61 -3.84 -4.75 -5.82
N CYS A 62 -3.32 -4.78 -4.61
CA CYS A 62 -2.55 -3.71 -4.02
C CYS A 62 -1.26 -3.41 -4.78
N GLY A 63 -1.09 -2.16 -5.20
CA GLY A 63 0.11 -1.71 -5.89
C GLY A 63 0.26 -2.20 -7.33
N THR A 64 -0.81 -2.69 -7.94
CA THR A 64 -0.82 -3.19 -9.32
C THR A 64 -1.52 -2.20 -10.24
N LEU A 65 -0.82 -1.71 -11.26
CA LEU A 65 -1.36 -0.69 -12.17
C LEU A 65 -2.65 -1.12 -12.88
N ALA A 66 -2.80 -2.42 -13.16
CA ALA A 66 -3.99 -2.98 -13.79
C ALA A 66 -5.28 -2.75 -12.97
N HIS A 67 -5.17 -2.57 -11.65
CA HIS A 67 -6.29 -2.33 -10.74
C HIS A 67 -6.50 -0.86 -10.37
N GLY A 68 -5.85 0.03 -11.09
CA GLY A 68 -6.01 1.47 -10.95
C GLY A 68 -4.75 2.19 -10.51
N PHE A 69 -4.62 3.41 -10.98
CA PHE A 69 -3.48 4.27 -10.67
C PHE A 69 -3.88 5.74 -10.73
N ALA A 70 -3.06 6.58 -10.11
CA ALA A 70 -3.09 8.02 -10.29
C ALA A 70 -1.87 8.47 -11.09
N ARG A 71 -2.05 9.46 -11.94
CA ARG A 71 -0.97 10.16 -12.63
C ARG A 71 -0.54 11.33 -11.75
N ALA A 72 0.72 11.35 -11.37
CA ALA A 72 1.33 12.48 -10.67
C ALA A 72 2.22 13.26 -11.62
N ARG A 73 2.06 14.58 -11.64
CA ARG A 73 2.84 15.49 -12.48
C ARG A 73 3.52 16.55 -11.63
N CYS A 74 4.81 16.73 -11.85
CA CYS A 74 5.53 17.84 -11.25
C CYS A 74 5.16 19.15 -11.95
N ALA A 75 4.70 20.13 -11.19
CA ALA A 75 4.32 21.43 -11.72
C ALA A 75 5.53 22.21 -12.28
N ASP A 76 6.73 21.99 -11.73
CA ASP A 76 7.93 22.74 -12.08
C ASP A 76 8.62 22.21 -13.33
N CYS A 77 8.78 20.89 -13.44
CA CYS A 77 9.54 20.28 -14.56
C CYS A 77 8.68 19.47 -15.53
N GLY A 78 7.38 19.30 -15.25
CA GLY A 78 6.47 18.56 -16.11
C GLY A 78 6.68 17.04 -16.12
N HIS A 79 7.55 16.50 -15.25
CA HIS A 79 7.77 15.07 -15.15
C HIS A 79 6.52 14.36 -14.65
N ASP A 80 6.13 13.29 -15.34
CA ASP A 80 4.97 12.47 -15.01
C ASP A 80 5.39 11.08 -14.52
N TYR A 81 4.66 10.54 -13.55
CA TYR A 81 4.77 9.15 -13.16
C TYR A 81 3.43 8.58 -12.70
N LEU A 82 3.28 7.28 -12.82
CA LEU A 82 2.08 6.57 -12.44
C LEU A 82 2.25 5.96 -11.05
N VAL A 83 1.29 6.24 -10.17
CA VAL A 83 1.26 5.70 -8.81
C VAL A 83 0.12 4.71 -8.71
N ALA A 84 0.43 3.43 -8.57
CA ALA A 84 -0.58 2.40 -8.38
C ALA A 84 -1.30 2.58 -7.05
N TYR A 85 -2.62 2.37 -7.03
CA TYR A 85 -3.39 2.46 -5.79
C TYR A 85 -3.00 1.37 -4.81
N SER A 86 -2.93 1.73 -3.53
CA SER A 86 -2.72 0.80 -2.42
C SER A 86 -4.07 0.33 -1.86
N CYS A 87 -4.10 -0.89 -1.29
CA CYS A 87 -5.33 -1.45 -0.73
C CYS A 87 -5.75 -0.77 0.58
N LYS A 88 -4.82 -0.14 1.30
CA LYS A 88 -5.01 0.41 2.65
C LYS A 88 -5.61 -0.60 3.63
N GLY A 89 -5.37 -1.88 3.39
CA GLY A 89 -5.82 -2.98 4.24
C GLY A 89 -5.15 -2.97 5.62
N ARG A 90 -5.81 -3.58 6.60
CA ARG A 90 -5.40 -3.50 8.01
C ARG A 90 -4.79 -4.76 8.58
N GLY A 91 -4.59 -5.80 7.85
CA GLY A 91 -4.09 -7.03 8.46
C GLY A 91 -3.34 -7.96 7.53
N ILE A 92 -3.70 -7.99 6.27
CA ILE A 92 -3.17 -8.97 5.32
C ILE A 92 -2.02 -8.38 4.51
N CYS A 93 -2.18 -7.18 3.96
CA CYS A 93 -1.13 -6.55 3.17
C CYS A 93 0.02 -6.02 4.06
N PRO A 94 1.23 -6.61 4.00
CA PRO A 94 2.33 -6.20 4.85
C PRO A 94 2.73 -4.74 4.65
N SER A 95 2.72 -4.27 3.41
CA SER A 95 3.13 -2.90 3.09
C SER A 95 2.17 -1.86 3.62
N CYS A 96 0.86 -2.07 3.48
CA CYS A 96 -0.13 -1.14 3.99
C CYS A 96 -0.22 -1.19 5.51
N THR A 97 -0.07 -2.35 6.12
CA THR A 97 -0.03 -2.52 7.57
C THR A 97 1.18 -1.83 8.17
N THR A 98 2.38 -2.05 7.64
CA THR A 98 3.61 -1.42 8.12
C THR A 98 3.53 0.10 8.01
N ARG A 99 3.08 0.61 6.89
CA ARG A 99 2.89 2.06 6.70
C ARG A 99 1.96 2.66 7.75
N ARG A 100 0.82 2.02 7.99
CA ARG A 100 -0.13 2.46 9.01
C ARG A 100 0.47 2.44 10.42
N MET A 101 1.23 1.40 10.74
CA MET A 101 1.91 1.30 12.04
C MET A 101 2.89 2.45 12.24
N VAL A 102 3.70 2.76 11.24
CA VAL A 102 4.67 3.87 11.29
C VAL A 102 3.96 5.22 11.42
N GLU A 103 2.93 5.46 10.62
CA GLU A 103 2.16 6.70 10.68
C GLU A 103 1.45 6.88 12.04
N THR A 104 0.89 5.80 12.58
CA THR A 104 0.24 5.82 13.90
C THR A 104 1.25 6.07 15.01
N ALA A 105 2.40 5.40 14.97
CA ALA A 105 3.46 5.58 15.96
C ALA A 105 3.97 7.03 15.95
N ALA A 106 4.22 7.60 14.78
CA ALA A 106 4.63 9.00 14.64
C ALA A 106 3.57 9.95 15.22
N HIS A 107 2.31 9.75 14.86
CA HIS A 107 1.21 10.56 15.38
C HIS A 107 1.11 10.50 16.91
N LEU A 108 1.20 9.32 17.50
CA LEU A 108 1.16 9.15 18.94
C LEU A 108 2.33 9.85 19.63
N THR A 109 3.52 9.73 19.06
CA THR A 109 4.74 10.34 19.62
C THR A 109 4.70 11.86 19.54
N ASP A 110 4.26 12.40 18.39
CA ASP A 110 4.35 13.82 18.13
C ASP A 110 3.18 14.63 18.71
N HIS A 111 1.99 14.00 18.85
CA HIS A 111 0.77 14.74 19.17
C HIS A 111 -0.01 14.23 20.39
N VAL A 112 0.22 13.00 20.83
CA VAL A 112 -0.59 12.41 21.91
C VAL A 112 0.18 12.21 23.19
N PHE A 113 1.39 11.65 23.12
CA PHE A 113 2.18 11.41 24.31
C PHE A 113 2.87 12.68 24.81
N PRO A 114 2.88 12.93 26.13
CA PRO A 114 3.60 14.07 26.69
C PRO A 114 5.12 13.89 26.52
N HIS A 115 5.79 14.97 26.16
CA HIS A 115 7.26 15.01 26.15
C HIS A 115 7.77 15.10 27.60
N LEU A 116 8.00 13.97 28.22
CA LEU A 116 8.60 13.92 29.55
C LEU A 116 10.12 13.94 29.44
N PRO A 117 10.81 14.74 30.27
CA PRO A 117 12.26 14.69 30.35
C PRO A 117 12.70 13.32 30.88
N VAL A 118 13.68 12.74 30.22
CA VAL A 118 14.28 11.46 30.62
C VAL A 118 15.41 11.75 31.62
#